data_0af34a15abe3c331512e306c7b255c6f
#
_entry.id   0af34a15abe3c331512e306c7b255c6f
#
_cell.length_a   1.000
_cell.length_b   1.000
_cell.length_c   1.000
_cell.angle_alpha   90.00
_cell.angle_beta   90.00
_cell.angle_gamma   90.00
#
_symmetry.space_group_name_H-M   'P 1'
#
loop_
_entity.id
_entity.type
_entity.pdbx_description
1 polymer ?
#
loop_
_entity_poly.entity_id
_entity_poly.type
_entity_poly.pdbx_seq_one_letter_code
_entity_poly.pdbx_strand_id
1 'polypeptide(L)'
;MIKMKALIFMTILMLASTGCGKTEQEPLRVYSFSGENEQLTVFNGIIVFNGSEEIFSGGDLKAADDSFLDITSYSTTFYTISGSEKNVILSNSVADMTGGTVNVSGDLGQISGDSTLRRIKIDDTNDLNGTLYFELTTKDKHGTENVYQLQMALTEITKNDGN
;
A
#
# COMPACT_ATOMS: atom_id res chain seq x y z
N MET A 1 40.90 -33.68 39.82
CA MET A 1 40.47 -32.27 39.77
C MET A 1 40.71 -31.56 38.45
N ILE A 2 41.67 -31.92 37.60
CA ILE A 2 41.98 -31.27 36.32
C ILE A 2 40.94 -31.57 35.27
N LYS A 3 40.35 -32.77 35.22
CA LYS A 3 39.34 -33.17 34.23
C LYS A 3 38.00 -32.44 34.36
N MET A 4 37.64 -32.05 35.59
CA MET A 4 36.38 -31.32 35.83
C MET A 4 36.45 -29.84 35.45
N LYS A 5 37.63 -29.23 35.58
CA LYS A 5 37.85 -27.82 35.15
C LYS A 5 37.87 -27.67 33.63
N ALA A 6 38.37 -28.68 32.92
CA ALA A 6 38.35 -28.69 31.43
C ALA A 6 36.93 -28.84 30.89
N LEU A 7 36.07 -29.62 31.56
CA LEU A 7 34.67 -29.79 31.13
C LEU A 7 33.85 -28.50 31.29
N ILE A 8 34.06 -27.74 32.38
CA ILE A 8 33.38 -26.48 32.63
C ILE A 8 33.83 -25.41 31.63
N PHE A 9 35.12 -25.42 31.25
CA PHE A 9 35.60 -24.45 30.23
C PHE A 9 35.08 -24.73 28.85
N MET A 10 34.85 -26.00 28.49
CA MET A 10 34.29 -26.40 27.20
C MET A 10 32.79 -26.08 27.10
N THR A 11 32.02 -26.17 28.19
CA THR A 11 30.61 -25.78 28.23
C THR A 11 30.41 -24.26 28.14
N ILE A 12 31.30 -23.47 28.72
CA ILE A 12 31.23 -21.98 28.59
C ILE A 12 31.58 -21.53 27.17
N LEU A 13 32.50 -22.23 26.50
CA LEU A 13 32.86 -21.91 25.12
C LEU A 13 31.73 -22.23 24.13
N MET A 14 30.88 -23.24 24.38
CA MET A 14 29.72 -23.55 23.55
C MET A 14 28.56 -22.60 23.77
N LEU A 15 28.44 -21.96 24.93
CA LEU A 15 27.41 -20.95 25.20
C LEU A 15 27.74 -19.57 24.57
N ALA A 16 29.00 -19.30 24.25
CA ALA A 16 29.43 -18.06 23.60
C ALA A 16 29.23 -18.08 22.07
N SER A 17 28.93 -19.25 21.49
CA SER A 17 28.67 -19.40 20.03
C SER A 17 27.21 -19.35 19.65
N THR A 18 26.28 -19.10 20.59
CA THR A 18 24.89 -18.73 20.24
C THR A 18 24.90 -17.28 19.74
N GLY A 19 25.36 -17.19 18.51
CA GLY A 19 25.64 -16.01 17.75
C GLY A 19 24.50 -15.04 17.73
N CYS A 20 24.86 -13.78 17.78
CA CYS A 20 24.14 -12.70 17.15
C CYS A 20 23.60 -13.15 15.79
N GLY A 21 22.36 -13.58 15.74
CA GLY A 21 21.64 -13.65 14.47
C GLY A 21 21.60 -12.21 13.96
N LYS A 22 22.40 -11.91 12.94
CA LYS A 22 22.16 -10.72 12.13
C LYS A 22 20.77 -10.90 11.56
N THR A 23 19.78 -10.22 12.12
CA THR A 23 18.53 -9.97 11.44
C THR A 23 18.95 -9.18 10.20
N GLU A 24 19.01 -9.82 9.05
CA GLU A 24 19.14 -9.09 7.78
C GLU A 24 17.90 -8.17 7.73
N GLN A 25 18.12 -6.89 8.01
CA GLN A 25 17.09 -5.89 7.79
C GLN A 25 16.86 -5.86 6.28
N GLU A 26 15.64 -6.17 5.86
CA GLU A 26 15.26 -6.01 4.46
C GLU A 26 15.53 -4.56 4.06
N PRO A 27 16.12 -4.34 2.88
CA PRO A 27 16.45 -3.00 2.42
C PRO A 27 15.17 -2.17 2.27
N LEU A 28 15.25 -0.89 2.60
CA LEU A 28 14.18 0.07 2.32
C LEU A 28 13.88 0.10 0.83
N ARG A 29 12.63 -0.12 0.45
CA ARG A 29 12.14 0.02 -0.93
C ARG A 29 10.99 1.02 -0.96
N VAL A 30 11.08 1.98 -1.88
CA VAL A 30 10.07 3.02 -2.07
C VAL A 30 9.63 3.05 -3.53
N TYR A 31 8.33 3.05 -3.73
CA TYR A 31 7.69 3.15 -5.04
C TYR A 31 6.75 4.33 -5.07
N SER A 32 6.72 5.04 -6.20
CA SER A 32 5.63 5.96 -6.51
C SER A 32 4.66 5.29 -7.47
N PHE A 33 3.41 5.71 -7.43
CA PHE A 33 2.43 5.32 -8.42
C PHE A 33 1.50 6.47 -8.80
N SER A 34 0.99 6.40 -10.02
CA SER A 34 0.00 7.33 -10.56
C SER A 34 -0.84 6.64 -11.63
N GLY A 35 -1.99 7.23 -11.96
CA GLY A 35 -2.85 6.78 -13.05
C GLY A 35 -3.77 7.90 -13.49
N GLU A 36 -4.13 7.92 -14.76
CA GLU A 36 -5.02 8.96 -15.31
C GLU A 36 -5.88 8.44 -16.45
N ASN A 37 -7.03 9.04 -16.61
CA ASN A 37 -7.86 8.99 -17.78
C ASN A 37 -8.51 10.37 -18.03
N GLU A 38 -9.46 10.47 -18.94
CA GLU A 38 -10.13 11.75 -19.27
C GLU A 38 -10.89 12.37 -18.08
N GLN A 39 -11.27 11.59 -17.08
CA GLN A 39 -12.15 12.01 -15.98
C GLN A 39 -11.43 12.11 -14.64
N LEU A 40 -10.38 11.30 -14.42
CA LEU A 40 -9.70 11.16 -13.13
C LEU A 40 -8.19 11.14 -13.30
N THR A 41 -7.51 11.76 -12.34
CA THR A 41 -6.07 11.63 -12.15
C THR A 41 -5.80 11.28 -10.69
N VAL A 42 -5.08 10.18 -10.45
CA VAL A 42 -4.48 9.82 -9.17
C VAL A 42 -2.98 10.07 -9.28
N PHE A 43 -2.41 10.81 -8.33
CA PHE A 43 -1.00 11.20 -8.32
C PHE A 43 -0.44 11.25 -6.88
N ASN A 44 0.88 11.31 -6.74
CA ASN A 44 1.56 11.29 -5.44
C ASN A 44 1.32 10.02 -4.62
N GLY A 45 0.89 8.92 -5.22
CA GLY A 45 0.77 7.65 -4.52
C GLY A 45 2.16 7.09 -4.16
N ILE A 46 2.30 6.55 -2.94
CA ILE A 46 3.57 6.02 -2.42
C ILE A 46 3.35 4.68 -1.74
N ILE A 47 4.28 3.76 -1.98
CA ILE A 47 4.40 2.50 -1.25
C ILE A 47 5.80 2.43 -0.65
N VAL A 48 5.89 2.15 0.65
CA VAL A 48 7.15 1.98 1.37
C VAL A 48 7.19 0.61 2.02
N PHE A 49 8.28 -0.11 1.80
CA PHE A 49 8.64 -1.32 2.53
C PHE A 49 9.91 -1.02 3.34
N ASN A 50 9.81 -1.05 4.65
CA ASN A 50 10.92 -0.80 5.57
C ASN A 50 11.04 -1.96 6.57
N GLY A 51 11.49 -3.12 6.09
CA GLY A 51 11.71 -4.29 6.91
C GLY A 51 10.45 -4.78 7.65
N SER A 52 10.15 -4.16 8.78
CA SER A 52 8.98 -4.51 9.61
C SER A 52 7.74 -3.66 9.35
N GLU A 53 7.89 -2.51 8.74
CA GLU A 53 6.79 -1.58 8.51
C GLU A 53 6.51 -1.39 7.02
N GLU A 54 5.25 -1.42 6.66
CA GLU A 54 4.75 -1.19 5.32
C GLU A 54 3.78 -0.01 5.34
N ILE A 55 3.95 0.92 4.40
CA ILE A 55 3.09 2.09 4.25
C ILE A 55 2.53 2.10 2.83
N PHE A 56 1.22 2.25 2.74
CA PHE A 56 0.53 2.54 1.49
C PHE A 56 -0.18 3.88 1.64
N SER A 57 0.22 4.88 0.87
CA SER A 57 -0.45 6.17 0.74
C SER A 57 -1.10 6.29 -0.63
N GLY A 58 -2.40 6.54 -0.66
CA GLY A 58 -3.17 6.66 -1.90
C GLY A 58 -2.81 7.89 -2.73
N GLY A 59 -2.15 8.88 -2.10
CA GLY A 59 -1.87 10.16 -2.73
C GLY A 59 -3.12 11.03 -2.87
N ASP A 60 -3.21 11.75 -3.98
CA ASP A 60 -4.27 12.71 -4.24
C ASP A 60 -5.12 12.31 -5.45
N LEU A 61 -6.42 12.56 -5.38
CA LEU A 61 -7.35 12.43 -6.48
C LEU A 61 -7.71 13.81 -7.03
N LYS A 62 -7.63 13.97 -8.34
CA LYS A 62 -8.20 15.09 -9.09
C LYS A 62 -9.26 14.56 -10.04
N ALA A 63 -10.47 15.02 -9.88
CA ALA A 63 -11.60 14.72 -10.76
C ALA A 63 -11.83 15.89 -11.73
N ALA A 64 -12.29 15.60 -12.94
CA ALA A 64 -12.68 16.64 -13.91
C ALA A 64 -13.94 17.36 -13.42
N ASP A 65 -13.88 18.69 -13.33
CA ASP A 65 -14.88 19.53 -12.65
C ASP A 65 -16.32 19.32 -13.16
N ASP A 66 -16.51 19.10 -14.46
CA ASP A 66 -17.85 19.00 -15.05
C ASP A 66 -18.54 17.64 -14.83
N SER A 67 -17.78 16.61 -14.47
CA SER A 67 -18.30 15.23 -14.36
C SER A 67 -18.82 14.88 -12.97
N PHE A 68 -18.50 15.68 -11.92
CA PHE A 68 -18.72 15.32 -10.53
C PHE A 68 -19.44 16.40 -9.70
N LEU A 69 -20.22 17.28 -10.35
CA LEU A 69 -20.86 18.42 -9.69
C LEU A 69 -21.99 18.06 -8.73
N ASP A 70 -22.71 16.96 -8.98
CA ASP A 70 -23.94 16.58 -8.27
C ASP A 70 -23.75 15.34 -7.37
N ILE A 71 -22.52 15.01 -6.99
CA ILE A 71 -22.21 13.82 -6.20
C ILE A 71 -22.60 14.05 -4.75
N THR A 72 -23.38 13.14 -4.19
CA THR A 72 -23.81 13.15 -2.78
C THR A 72 -23.01 12.20 -1.91
N SER A 73 -22.43 11.15 -2.52
CA SER A 73 -21.51 10.24 -1.84
C SER A 73 -20.57 9.57 -2.82
N TYR A 74 -19.41 9.17 -2.33
CA TYR A 74 -18.48 8.35 -3.08
C TYR A 74 -17.70 7.41 -2.18
N SER A 75 -17.14 6.35 -2.79
CA SER A 75 -16.12 5.52 -2.17
C SER A 75 -14.93 5.37 -3.10
N THR A 76 -13.75 5.29 -2.50
CA THR A 76 -12.50 5.03 -3.20
C THR A 76 -11.93 3.71 -2.72
N THR A 77 -11.35 2.93 -3.62
CA THR A 77 -10.77 1.63 -3.27
C THR A 77 -9.51 1.39 -4.09
N PHE A 78 -8.38 1.18 -3.42
CA PHE A 78 -7.18 0.59 -4.03
C PHE A 78 -7.19 -0.91 -3.83
N TYR A 79 -6.90 -1.66 -4.88
CA TYR A 79 -6.88 -3.11 -4.83
C TYR A 79 -5.92 -3.69 -5.87
N THR A 80 -5.52 -4.94 -5.63
CA THR A 80 -4.82 -5.76 -6.63
C THR A 80 -5.72 -6.87 -7.13
N ILE A 81 -5.42 -7.35 -8.34
CA ILE A 81 -6.05 -8.54 -8.92
C ILE A 81 -5.01 -9.65 -8.99
N SER A 82 -5.30 -10.76 -8.30
CA SER A 82 -4.51 -11.99 -8.38
C SER A 82 -5.42 -13.14 -8.86
N GLY A 83 -5.24 -13.55 -10.11
CA GLY A 83 -6.18 -14.48 -10.74
C GLY A 83 -7.57 -13.87 -10.87
N SER A 84 -8.55 -14.41 -10.14
CA SER A 84 -9.93 -13.89 -10.06
C SER A 84 -10.24 -13.16 -8.75
N GLU A 85 -9.28 -13.04 -7.83
CA GLU A 85 -9.47 -12.40 -6.53
C GLU A 85 -9.12 -10.92 -6.56
N LYS A 86 -10.03 -10.09 -6.01
CA LYS A 86 -9.82 -8.66 -5.74
C LYS A 86 -9.35 -8.51 -4.30
N ASN A 87 -8.09 -8.14 -4.10
CA ASN A 87 -7.50 -7.94 -2.77
C ASN A 87 -7.47 -6.45 -2.45
N VAL A 88 -8.33 -5.99 -1.55
CA VAL A 88 -8.44 -4.57 -1.16
C VAL A 88 -7.27 -4.18 -0.26
N ILE A 89 -6.59 -3.07 -0.62
CA ILE A 89 -5.49 -2.47 0.13
C ILE A 89 -6.01 -1.34 1.03
N LEU A 90 -6.69 -0.37 0.43
CA LEU A 90 -7.20 0.83 1.10
C LEU A 90 -8.58 1.14 0.54
N SER A 91 -9.54 1.43 1.41
CA SER A 91 -10.88 1.89 1.00
C SER A 91 -11.38 2.96 1.94
N ASN A 92 -11.92 4.04 1.36
CA ASN A 92 -12.53 5.16 2.06
C ASN A 92 -13.91 5.46 1.48
N SER A 93 -14.76 6.09 2.29
CA SER A 93 -16.09 6.54 1.86
C SER A 93 -16.41 7.90 2.43
N VAL A 94 -17.04 8.74 1.61
CA VAL A 94 -17.52 10.07 1.98
C VAL A 94 -18.98 10.21 1.56
N ALA A 95 -19.81 10.79 2.43
CA ALA A 95 -21.20 11.07 2.12
C ALA A 95 -21.62 12.39 2.75
N ASP A 96 -22.38 13.19 2.02
CA ASP A 96 -23.08 14.33 2.61
C ASP A 96 -24.39 13.86 3.25
N MET A 97 -24.52 14.11 4.57
CA MET A 97 -25.69 13.76 5.35
C MET A 97 -26.72 14.91 5.44
N THR A 98 -26.44 16.04 4.79
CA THR A 98 -27.26 17.27 4.88
C THR A 98 -28.08 17.55 3.62
N GLY A 99 -27.91 16.71 2.59
CA GLY A 99 -28.58 16.87 1.29
C GLY A 99 -27.84 17.79 0.30
N GLY A 100 -26.55 18.06 0.59
CA GLY A 100 -25.66 18.78 -0.30
C GLY A 100 -24.88 17.87 -1.26
N THR A 101 -23.75 18.37 -1.72
CA THR A 101 -22.83 17.63 -2.59
C THR A 101 -21.44 17.53 -1.93
N VAL A 102 -20.68 16.50 -2.32
CA VAL A 102 -19.32 16.29 -1.86
C VAL A 102 -18.30 16.57 -2.96
N ASN A 103 -17.15 17.10 -2.59
CA ASN A 103 -16.03 17.23 -3.51
C ASN A 103 -15.33 15.86 -3.62
N VAL A 104 -15.23 15.35 -4.84
CA VAL A 104 -14.57 14.06 -5.11
C VAL A 104 -13.05 14.18 -5.09
N SER A 105 -12.51 15.37 -5.39
CA SER A 105 -11.05 15.60 -5.36
C SER A 105 -10.51 15.77 -3.96
N GLY A 106 -9.34 15.22 -3.68
CA GLY A 106 -8.66 15.35 -2.39
C GLY A 106 -7.74 14.19 -2.06
N ASP A 107 -7.29 14.15 -0.81
CA ASP A 107 -6.42 13.12 -0.25
C ASP A 107 -7.15 11.77 -0.17
N LEU A 108 -6.52 10.72 -0.67
CA LEU A 108 -7.05 9.36 -0.69
C LEU A 108 -6.73 8.56 0.57
N GLY A 109 -5.96 9.16 1.50
CA GLY A 109 -5.61 8.54 2.78
C GLY A 109 -4.44 7.57 2.69
N GLN A 110 -4.12 6.99 3.85
CA GLN A 110 -3.03 6.03 3.97
C GLN A 110 -3.36 4.91 4.95
N ILE A 111 -2.64 3.80 4.81
CA ILE A 111 -2.61 2.70 5.77
C ILE A 111 -1.15 2.33 6.04
N SER A 112 -0.83 2.05 7.30
CA SER A 112 0.49 1.56 7.70
C SER A 112 0.35 0.44 8.72
N GLY A 113 1.34 -0.42 8.80
CA GLY A 113 1.42 -1.49 9.80
C GLY A 113 2.36 -2.60 9.41
N ASP A 114 2.60 -3.49 10.36
CA ASP A 114 3.43 -4.66 10.16
C ASP A 114 2.76 -5.62 9.18
N SER A 115 3.43 -5.90 8.07
CA SER A 115 2.98 -6.88 7.08
C SER A 115 1.58 -6.61 6.50
N THR A 116 1.14 -5.34 6.45
CA THR A 116 -0.19 -4.98 5.94
C THR A 116 -0.37 -5.40 4.49
N LEU A 117 0.62 -5.13 3.64
CA LEU A 117 0.59 -5.51 2.23
C LEU A 117 0.86 -7.00 2.02
N ARG A 118 1.70 -7.64 2.86
CA ARG A 118 1.94 -9.08 2.83
C ARG A 118 0.69 -9.90 3.18
N ARG A 119 -0.18 -9.40 4.06
CA ARG A 119 -1.47 -10.05 4.36
C ARG A 119 -2.38 -10.19 3.16
N ILE A 120 -2.23 -9.29 2.19
CA ILE A 120 -2.96 -9.32 0.91
C ILE A 120 -2.13 -9.97 -0.22
N LYS A 121 -1.12 -10.79 0.14
CA LYS A 121 -0.27 -11.55 -0.79
C LYS A 121 0.54 -10.68 -1.75
N ILE A 122 0.98 -9.52 -1.32
CA ILE A 122 1.94 -8.68 -2.05
C ILE A 122 3.32 -8.99 -1.47
N ASP A 123 3.92 -10.10 -1.90
CA ASP A 123 5.24 -10.53 -1.46
C ASP A 123 6.36 -9.87 -2.26
N ASP A 124 6.08 -9.47 -3.51
CA ASP A 124 6.99 -8.77 -4.40
C ASP A 124 6.28 -7.60 -5.08
N THR A 125 7.04 -6.53 -5.32
CA THR A 125 6.56 -5.35 -6.07
C THR A 125 6.29 -5.63 -7.53
N ASN A 126 6.89 -6.68 -8.09
CA ASN A 126 6.51 -7.19 -9.40
C ASN A 126 5.04 -7.63 -9.43
N ASP A 127 4.49 -8.07 -8.28
CA ASP A 127 3.08 -8.44 -8.15
C ASP A 127 2.15 -7.23 -8.23
N LEU A 128 2.66 -6.03 -7.94
CA LEU A 128 1.91 -4.77 -8.04
C LEU A 128 1.95 -4.18 -9.44
N ASN A 129 3.00 -4.47 -10.21
CA ASN A 129 3.16 -3.87 -11.52
C ASN A 129 2.12 -4.42 -12.52
N GLY A 130 1.22 -3.54 -12.96
CA GLY A 130 0.11 -3.91 -13.85
C GLY A 130 -1.09 -4.58 -13.15
N THR A 131 -1.03 -4.78 -11.82
CA THR A 131 -2.10 -5.40 -11.03
C THR A 131 -2.73 -4.46 -10.01
N LEU A 132 -2.12 -3.30 -9.73
CA LEU A 132 -2.67 -2.28 -8.86
C LEU A 132 -3.70 -1.43 -9.59
N TYR A 133 -4.90 -1.36 -9.02
CA TYR A 133 -6.03 -0.59 -9.54
C TYR A 133 -6.56 0.37 -8.49
N PHE A 134 -7.10 1.48 -8.98
CA PHE A 134 -7.94 2.40 -8.24
C PHE A 134 -9.37 2.34 -8.79
N GLU A 135 -10.35 2.36 -7.90
CA GLU A 135 -11.76 2.40 -8.23
C GLU A 135 -12.42 3.53 -7.45
N LEU A 136 -13.16 4.37 -8.15
CA LEU A 136 -14.05 5.38 -7.59
C LEU A 136 -15.47 4.97 -7.92
N THR A 137 -16.29 4.78 -6.90
CA THR A 137 -17.75 4.62 -7.05
C THR A 137 -18.43 5.88 -6.53
N THR A 138 -19.23 6.52 -7.36
CA THR A 138 -19.96 7.75 -7.00
C THR A 138 -21.46 7.51 -7.02
N LYS A 139 -22.19 8.29 -6.22
CA LYS A 139 -23.64 8.34 -6.23
C LYS A 139 -24.08 9.80 -6.34
N ASP A 140 -24.91 10.11 -7.34
CA ASP A 140 -25.45 11.44 -7.55
C ASP A 140 -26.72 11.71 -6.72
N LYS A 141 -27.23 12.94 -6.79
CA LYS A 141 -28.48 13.36 -6.13
C LYS A 141 -29.74 12.63 -6.61
N HIS A 142 -29.69 11.95 -7.77
CA HIS A 142 -30.77 11.15 -8.32
C HIS A 142 -30.68 9.69 -7.91
N GLY A 143 -29.61 9.32 -7.20
CA GLY A 143 -29.32 7.96 -6.76
C GLY A 143 -28.62 7.10 -7.82
N THR A 144 -28.16 7.71 -8.93
CA THR A 144 -27.41 7.00 -9.97
C THR A 144 -26.01 6.69 -9.47
N GLU A 145 -25.60 5.45 -9.64
CA GLU A 145 -24.25 5.03 -9.31
C GLU A 145 -23.39 4.90 -10.57
N ASN A 146 -22.17 5.45 -10.51
CA ASN A 146 -21.17 5.31 -11.55
C ASN A 146 -19.88 4.77 -10.96
N VAL A 147 -19.20 3.91 -11.71
CA VAL A 147 -17.92 3.30 -11.33
C VAL A 147 -16.85 3.68 -12.35
N TYR A 148 -15.73 4.20 -11.84
CA TYR A 148 -14.57 4.61 -12.62
C TYR A 148 -13.37 3.79 -12.14
N GLN A 149 -12.58 3.28 -13.08
CA GLN A 149 -11.40 2.47 -12.76
C GLN A 149 -10.17 3.02 -13.46
N LEU A 150 -9.04 3.01 -12.74
CA LEU A 150 -7.71 3.32 -13.26
C LEU A 150 -6.76 2.17 -12.94
N GLN A 151 -5.94 1.80 -13.89
CA GLN A 151 -4.76 0.98 -13.63
C GLN A 151 -3.62 1.91 -13.23
N MET A 152 -2.92 1.58 -12.13
CA MET A 152 -1.82 2.39 -11.63
C MET A 152 -0.50 1.97 -12.28
N ALA A 153 0.29 2.96 -12.72
CA ALA A 153 1.66 2.77 -13.15
C ALA A 153 2.60 2.96 -11.96
N LEU A 154 3.41 1.94 -11.65
CA LEU A 154 4.39 1.97 -10.57
C LEU A 154 5.79 2.30 -11.11
N THR A 155 6.54 3.07 -10.29
CA THR A 155 7.95 3.38 -10.53
C THR A 155 8.73 3.23 -9.23
N GLU A 156 9.77 2.42 -9.23
CA GLU A 156 10.68 2.32 -8.08
C GLU A 156 11.54 3.58 -7.96
N ILE A 157 11.55 4.20 -6.77
CA ILE A 157 12.32 5.41 -6.46
C ILE A 157 13.67 5.04 -5.84
N THR A 158 13.72 4.02 -4.98
CA THR A 158 14.96 3.53 -4.39
C THR A 158 15.74 2.72 -5.41
N LYS A 159 16.79 3.31 -5.98
CA LYS A 159 17.80 2.52 -6.68
C LYS A 159 18.66 1.82 -5.64
N ASN A 160 18.67 0.50 -5.63
CA ASN A 160 19.72 -0.26 -5.00
C ASN A 160 20.98 -0.02 -5.86
N ASP A 161 21.77 1.00 -5.51
CA ASP A 161 23.13 1.10 -6.00
C ASP A 161 23.91 -0.04 -5.31
N GLY A 162 23.76 -1.24 -5.89
CA GLY A 162 24.51 -2.41 -5.48
C GLY A 162 25.99 -2.12 -5.62
N ASN A 163 26.65 -2.07 -4.49
CA ASN A 163 28.09 -1.99 -4.36
C ASN A 163 28.66 -3.41 -4.29
#